data_9d98269153ce0f45af095febcb169e4e
#
_entry.id   9d98269153ce0f45af095febcb169e4e
#
_cell.length_a   1.000
_cell.length_b   1.000
_cell.length_c   1.000
_cell.angle_alpha   90.00
_cell.angle_beta   90.00
_cell.angle_gamma   90.00
#
_symmetry.space_group_name_H-M   'P 1'
#
loop_
_entity.id
_entity.type
_entity.pdbx_description
1 polymer ?
#
loop_
_entity_poly.entity_id
_entity_poly.type
_entity_poly.pdbx_seq_one_letter_code
_entity_poly.pdbx_strand_id
1 'polypeptide(L)'
;MKKYIIVPIFFICTYVNAQLKNPKNLPYNWKTDTTKHTTQLSNLTVTTAKDMLPTLDFPNFITRDNSDYHFYDHEPVIVISENGETKAYPLSLLTMYELTNDIIGGKQIMVSYCPMCNSAMCYNRKLFKDGVEHLLNFGISGLLMHDDMIMYDRETETWWEQIMGEAMVGELAGSSLEMMSALIISAEDYFDRYPGGLILSPVGLELMENGKMHRPFYHLDHDKSKVDSKYFVSEKFDDRLPPLERVLDIHVFDHDKIYPFSAIAEKQVINEVFYDTELVIFYHDKTVSVLDEDDLTKSKRVGSATAFEADLDGVNYTFKKHGKYFMDNETGSIWDITGFCREGKLKGKQLWIIPHSNHFAFAYLAFYPKSEIYGQD
;
A
#
# COMPACT_ATOMS: atom_id res chain seq x y z
N MET A 1 31.65 -9.73 -33.50
CA MET A 1 30.60 -10.23 -32.59
C MET A 1 31.22 -10.48 -31.23
N LYS A 2 31.10 -9.56 -30.30
CA LYS A 2 31.53 -9.75 -28.90
C LYS A 2 30.36 -10.39 -28.14
N LYS A 3 30.54 -11.64 -27.73
CA LYS A 3 29.60 -12.34 -26.84
C LYS A 3 29.77 -11.75 -25.45
N TYR A 4 28.79 -11.00 -25.00
CA TYR A 4 28.65 -10.65 -23.58
C TYR A 4 28.11 -11.87 -22.85
N ILE A 5 28.91 -12.44 -21.95
CA ILE A 5 28.48 -13.44 -21.00
C ILE A 5 27.73 -12.66 -19.91
N ILE A 6 26.39 -12.71 -19.93
CA ILE A 6 25.56 -12.26 -18.84
C ILE A 6 25.66 -13.34 -17.76
N VAL A 7 26.41 -13.04 -16.70
CA VAL A 7 26.41 -13.86 -15.49
C VAL A 7 25.08 -13.56 -14.79
N PRO A 8 24.21 -14.56 -14.59
CA PRO A 8 23.03 -14.33 -13.78
C PRO A 8 23.51 -14.05 -12.35
N ILE A 9 23.30 -12.82 -11.90
CA ILE A 9 23.51 -12.48 -10.49
C ILE A 9 22.38 -13.16 -9.73
N PHE A 10 22.65 -14.39 -9.31
CA PHE A 10 21.87 -15.04 -8.27
C PHE A 10 22.07 -14.21 -7.00
N PHE A 11 21.04 -13.46 -6.62
CA PHE A 11 20.97 -12.82 -5.31
C PHE A 11 20.99 -13.91 -4.23
N ILE A 12 22.18 -14.29 -3.81
CA ILE A 12 22.37 -14.91 -2.51
C ILE A 12 22.33 -13.75 -1.52
N CYS A 13 21.12 -13.37 -1.09
CA CYS A 13 20.96 -12.59 0.13
C CYS A 13 21.52 -13.41 1.28
N THR A 14 22.79 -13.28 1.56
CA THR A 14 23.34 -13.67 2.85
C THR A 14 22.83 -12.63 3.83
N TYR A 15 21.74 -12.97 4.56
CA TYR A 15 21.22 -12.15 5.62
C TYR A 15 22.31 -11.95 6.68
N VAL A 16 22.93 -10.80 6.64
CA VAL A 16 23.66 -10.30 7.79
C VAL A 16 22.61 -9.64 8.68
N ASN A 17 22.12 -10.34 9.69
CA ASN A 17 21.32 -9.77 10.78
C ASN A 17 22.18 -8.77 11.56
N ALA A 18 22.43 -7.62 10.99
CA ALA A 18 23.16 -6.54 11.62
C ALA A 18 22.15 -5.47 12.05
N GLN A 19 21.63 -5.61 13.27
CA GLN A 19 20.98 -4.47 13.92
C GLN A 19 21.94 -3.28 13.86
N LEU A 20 21.42 -2.13 13.46
CA LEU A 20 22.19 -0.90 13.34
C LEU A 20 22.57 -0.38 14.74
N LYS A 21 23.60 -0.97 15.36
CA LYS A 21 24.04 -0.61 16.71
C LYS A 21 24.83 0.70 16.76
N ASN A 22 25.30 1.19 15.61
CA ASN A 22 26.08 2.43 15.54
C ASN A 22 25.94 3.07 14.14
N PRO A 23 25.45 4.30 14.03
CA PRO A 23 25.33 5.00 12.75
C PRO A 23 26.64 5.17 11.99
N LYS A 24 27.79 5.09 12.66
CA LYS A 24 29.11 5.09 12.01
C LYS A 24 29.41 3.81 11.22
N ASN A 25 28.63 2.76 11.43
CA ASN A 25 28.78 1.47 10.76
C ASN A 25 27.78 1.27 9.62
N LEU A 26 27.10 2.32 9.18
CA LEU A 26 26.28 2.28 7.96
C LEU A 26 27.16 1.87 6.79
N PRO A 27 26.76 0.88 5.98
CA PRO A 27 27.58 0.38 4.87
C PRO A 27 27.71 1.38 3.72
N TYR A 28 27.08 2.57 3.83
CA TYR A 28 27.04 3.61 2.81
C TYR A 28 27.29 4.98 3.40
N ASN A 29 27.73 5.92 2.55
CA ASN A 29 27.89 7.32 2.94
C ASN A 29 26.50 8.01 2.89
N TRP A 30 25.85 8.11 4.03
CA TRP A 30 24.67 8.92 4.23
C TRP A 30 25.06 10.34 4.64
N LYS A 31 24.33 11.34 4.13
CA LYS A 31 24.39 12.73 4.62
C LYS A 31 23.50 12.95 5.84
N THR A 32 22.68 11.95 6.17
CA THR A 32 21.69 11.97 7.25
C THR A 32 22.34 12.35 8.58
N ASP A 33 21.81 13.38 9.22
CA ASP A 33 22.20 13.75 10.60
C ASP A 33 21.53 12.79 11.59
N THR A 34 22.21 11.71 11.93
CA THR A 34 21.71 10.67 12.84
C THR A 34 21.64 11.12 14.31
N THR A 35 22.04 12.36 14.64
CA THR A 35 21.83 12.93 15.99
C THR A 35 20.38 13.43 16.16
N LYS A 36 19.66 13.67 15.06
CA LYS A 36 18.25 14.05 15.02
C LYS A 36 17.42 12.81 14.74
N HIS A 37 16.74 12.29 15.75
CA HIS A 37 15.93 11.08 15.58
C HIS A 37 14.78 11.02 16.59
N THR A 38 13.68 10.40 16.20
CA THR A 38 12.49 10.12 17.03
C THR A 38 12.43 8.65 17.49
N THR A 39 13.19 7.75 16.85
CA THR A 39 13.30 6.34 17.22
C THR A 39 14.73 5.98 17.60
N GLN A 40 14.88 4.85 18.30
CA GLN A 40 16.23 4.32 18.58
C GLN A 40 16.82 3.71 17.31
N LEU A 41 18.04 4.10 16.94
CA LEU A 41 18.72 3.59 15.75
C LEU A 41 18.94 2.07 15.78
N SER A 42 18.93 1.46 16.99
CA SER A 42 18.98 0.00 17.17
C SER A 42 17.72 -0.74 16.69
N ASN A 43 16.63 -0.03 16.46
CA ASN A 43 15.41 -0.61 15.91
C ASN A 43 15.46 -0.79 14.39
N LEU A 44 16.47 -0.20 13.75
CA LEU A 44 16.66 -0.29 12.31
C LEU A 44 17.55 -1.47 11.95
N THR A 45 17.18 -2.19 10.88
CA THR A 45 17.95 -3.31 10.32
C THR A 45 18.39 -2.96 8.91
N VAL A 46 19.67 -3.16 8.61
CA VAL A 46 20.22 -2.99 7.26
C VAL A 46 20.01 -4.30 6.48
N THR A 47 19.32 -4.27 5.37
CA THR A 47 19.07 -5.45 4.54
C THR A 47 19.75 -5.38 3.17
N THR A 48 19.70 -4.20 2.53
CA THR A 48 20.27 -4.01 1.18
C THR A 48 21.02 -2.68 1.09
N ALA A 49 21.62 -2.43 -0.06
CA ALA A 49 22.21 -1.13 -0.36
C ALA A 49 21.11 -0.08 -0.61
N LYS A 50 21.40 1.18 -0.29
CA LYS A 50 20.63 2.33 -0.72
C LYS A 50 20.42 2.29 -2.24
N ASP A 51 19.19 2.48 -2.69
CA ASP A 51 18.77 2.45 -4.10
C ASP A 51 19.12 1.15 -4.85
N MET A 52 19.24 0.02 -4.13
CA MET A 52 19.42 -1.28 -4.77
C MET A 52 18.19 -1.68 -5.56
N LEU A 53 17.01 -1.33 -5.07
CA LEU A 53 15.76 -1.39 -5.83
C LEU A 53 15.52 -0.03 -6.48
N PRO A 54 15.37 0.03 -7.80
CA PRO A 54 15.07 1.28 -8.49
C PRO A 54 13.65 1.74 -8.17
N THR A 55 13.46 3.03 -8.01
CA THR A 55 12.14 3.65 -7.91
C THR A 55 11.63 4.06 -9.29
N LEU A 56 10.31 4.14 -9.45
CA LEU A 56 9.69 4.67 -10.66
C LEU A 56 9.51 6.18 -10.50
N ASP A 57 10.42 6.93 -11.13
CA ASP A 57 10.30 8.37 -11.23
C ASP A 57 9.72 8.70 -12.63
N PHE A 58 8.66 9.51 -12.69
CA PHE A 58 7.95 9.84 -13.93
C PHE A 58 7.41 8.61 -14.68
N PRO A 59 6.56 7.80 -14.04
CA PRO A 59 6.06 6.56 -14.61
C PRO A 59 5.21 6.81 -15.86
N ASN A 60 5.24 5.85 -16.80
CA ASN A 60 4.38 5.86 -17.97
C ASN A 60 3.04 5.18 -17.67
N PHE A 61 1.98 5.71 -18.25
CA PHE A 61 0.62 5.17 -18.12
C PHE A 61 0.02 4.83 -19.47
N ILE A 62 -0.85 3.83 -19.48
CA ILE A 62 -1.62 3.40 -20.66
C ILE A 62 -3.09 3.27 -20.29
N THR A 63 -3.96 3.25 -21.29
CA THR A 63 -5.38 2.92 -21.12
C THR A 63 -5.61 1.42 -21.29
N ARG A 64 -6.80 0.91 -20.93
CA ARG A 64 -7.16 -0.50 -21.09
C ARG A 64 -7.02 -1.00 -22.54
N ASP A 65 -7.35 -0.15 -23.50
CA ASP A 65 -7.37 -0.51 -24.93
C ASP A 65 -5.97 -0.52 -25.58
N ASN A 66 -4.92 -0.25 -24.80
CA ASN A 66 -3.54 -0.33 -25.28
C ASN A 66 -3.21 -1.78 -25.65
N SER A 67 -2.67 -2.00 -26.85
CA SER A 67 -2.36 -3.33 -27.39
C SER A 67 -1.06 -3.92 -26.86
N ASP A 68 -0.20 -3.10 -26.23
CA ASP A 68 1.16 -3.50 -25.84
C ASP A 68 1.19 -4.34 -24.56
N TYR A 69 0.14 -4.24 -23.75
CA TYR A 69 0.02 -5.00 -22.51
C TYR A 69 -1.43 -5.26 -22.12
N HIS A 70 -1.72 -6.50 -21.71
CA HIS A 70 -3.01 -6.92 -21.20
C HIS A 70 -2.93 -7.18 -19.70
N PHE A 71 -3.68 -6.41 -18.93
CA PHE A 71 -3.81 -6.60 -17.48
C PHE A 71 -4.71 -7.79 -17.15
N TYR A 72 -4.36 -8.49 -16.08
CA TYR A 72 -5.22 -9.52 -15.54
C TYR A 72 -6.37 -8.87 -14.76
N ASP A 73 -7.61 -9.19 -15.10
CA ASP A 73 -8.80 -8.53 -14.53
C ASP A 73 -8.85 -8.59 -12.99
N HIS A 74 -8.30 -9.64 -12.39
CA HIS A 74 -8.26 -9.83 -10.94
C HIS A 74 -6.97 -9.33 -10.27
N GLU A 75 -6.08 -8.69 -11.02
CA GLU A 75 -4.89 -8.07 -10.47
C GLU A 75 -5.27 -6.92 -9.54
N PRO A 76 -4.74 -6.87 -8.29
CA PRO A 76 -4.96 -5.74 -7.40
C PRO A 76 -4.20 -4.50 -7.89
N VAL A 77 -4.89 -3.38 -7.90
CA VAL A 77 -4.32 -2.07 -8.25
C VAL A 77 -4.59 -1.06 -7.14
N ILE A 78 -3.62 -0.21 -6.84
CA ILE A 78 -3.82 0.98 -6.01
C ILE A 78 -4.43 2.06 -6.90
N VAL A 79 -5.61 2.55 -6.54
CA VAL A 79 -6.32 3.61 -7.29
C VAL A 79 -6.24 4.92 -6.52
N ILE A 80 -5.71 5.93 -7.17
CA ILE A 80 -5.65 7.30 -6.65
C ILE A 80 -6.49 8.19 -7.56
N SER A 81 -7.30 9.03 -6.95
CA SER A 81 -8.10 10.04 -7.65
C SER A 81 -7.86 11.42 -7.04
N GLU A 82 -7.50 12.39 -7.85
CA GLU A 82 -7.24 13.76 -7.41
C GLU A 82 -7.62 14.74 -8.52
N ASN A 83 -8.40 15.77 -8.20
CA ASN A 83 -8.78 16.83 -9.12
C ASN A 83 -9.33 16.36 -10.48
N GLY A 84 -10.10 15.25 -10.50
CA GLY A 84 -10.71 14.69 -11.70
C GLY A 84 -9.79 13.81 -12.56
N GLU A 85 -8.52 13.65 -12.20
CA GLU A 85 -7.62 12.63 -12.74
C GLU A 85 -7.65 11.37 -11.88
N THR A 86 -7.61 10.19 -12.52
CA THR A 86 -7.56 8.90 -11.82
C THR A 86 -6.50 8.02 -12.44
N LYS A 87 -5.63 7.48 -11.60
CA LYS A 87 -4.55 6.57 -11.97
C LYS A 87 -4.59 5.29 -11.14
N ALA A 88 -4.19 4.19 -11.76
CA ALA A 88 -4.05 2.89 -11.11
C ALA A 88 -2.60 2.40 -11.16
N TYR A 89 -2.13 1.81 -10.06
CA TYR A 89 -0.77 1.29 -9.91
C TYR A 89 -0.87 -0.21 -9.57
N PRO A 90 -0.55 -1.13 -10.51
CA PRO A 90 -0.60 -2.57 -10.26
C PRO A 90 0.35 -2.99 -9.14
N LEU A 91 -0.17 -3.71 -8.14
CA LEU A 91 0.67 -4.20 -7.05
C LEU A 91 1.75 -5.16 -7.54
N SER A 92 1.51 -5.90 -8.62
CA SER A 92 2.52 -6.78 -9.21
C SER A 92 3.77 -6.03 -9.66
N LEU A 93 3.62 -4.82 -10.23
CA LEU A 93 4.75 -3.95 -10.58
C LEU A 93 5.43 -3.41 -9.33
N LEU A 94 4.65 -3.02 -8.34
CA LEU A 94 5.18 -2.47 -7.09
C LEU A 94 5.83 -3.53 -6.19
N THR A 95 5.65 -4.85 -6.43
CA THR A 95 6.47 -5.87 -5.76
C THR A 95 7.95 -5.79 -6.15
N MET A 96 8.28 -5.11 -7.24
CA MET A 96 9.64 -5.00 -7.77
C MET A 96 10.24 -3.61 -7.60
N TYR A 97 9.42 -2.57 -7.72
CA TYR A 97 9.88 -1.18 -7.65
C TYR A 97 9.60 -0.54 -6.30
N GLU A 98 8.65 -1.09 -5.54
CA GLU A 98 8.22 -0.70 -4.20
C GLU A 98 7.78 0.77 -4.06
N LEU A 99 8.28 1.69 -4.89
CA LEU A 99 8.02 3.12 -4.76
C LEU A 99 7.95 3.82 -6.13
N THR A 100 6.97 4.72 -6.25
CA THR A 100 6.73 5.56 -7.42
C THR A 100 6.58 7.03 -6.99
N ASN A 101 7.40 7.93 -7.56
CA ASN A 101 7.21 9.37 -7.45
C ASN A 101 6.43 9.86 -8.67
N ASP A 102 5.22 10.39 -8.48
CA ASP A 102 4.34 10.78 -9.58
C ASP A 102 3.64 12.13 -9.31
N ILE A 103 2.83 12.56 -10.27
CA ILE A 103 1.95 13.74 -10.20
C ILE A 103 0.56 13.30 -10.65
N ILE A 104 -0.47 13.61 -9.88
CA ILE A 104 -1.86 13.36 -10.23
C ILE A 104 -2.71 14.59 -9.93
N GLY A 105 -3.53 15.03 -10.90
CA GLY A 105 -4.36 16.23 -10.74
C GLY A 105 -3.58 17.48 -10.32
N GLY A 106 -2.27 17.56 -10.65
CA GLY A 106 -1.36 18.64 -10.24
C GLY A 106 -0.76 18.47 -8.84
N LYS A 107 -1.15 17.45 -8.06
CA LYS A 107 -0.58 17.14 -6.74
C LYS A 107 0.62 16.21 -6.89
N GLN A 108 1.71 16.53 -6.20
CA GLN A 108 2.92 15.70 -6.15
C GLN A 108 2.70 14.55 -5.17
N ILE A 109 2.75 13.32 -5.64
CA ILE A 109 2.47 12.15 -4.82
C ILE A 109 3.61 11.14 -4.82
N MET A 110 3.66 10.35 -3.76
CA MET A 110 4.45 9.12 -3.68
C MET A 110 3.50 7.96 -3.41
N VAL A 111 3.57 6.93 -4.24
CA VAL A 111 2.86 5.66 -4.04
C VAL A 111 3.89 4.59 -3.70
N SER A 112 3.68 3.89 -2.60
CA SER A 112 4.59 2.84 -2.15
C SER A 112 3.86 1.54 -1.85
N TYR A 113 4.57 0.43 -1.98
CA TYR A 113 4.11 -0.89 -1.57
C TYR A 113 5.26 -1.68 -0.97
N CYS A 114 5.14 -2.01 0.32
CA CYS A 114 6.05 -2.95 0.98
C CYS A 114 5.51 -4.38 0.82
N PRO A 115 6.11 -5.24 -0.03
CA PRO A 115 5.60 -6.60 -0.24
C PRO A 115 5.61 -7.44 1.02
N MET A 116 6.64 -7.31 1.86
CA MET A 116 6.76 -8.05 3.12
C MET A 116 5.63 -7.74 4.09
N CYS A 117 5.20 -6.47 4.14
CA CYS A 117 4.14 -6.00 5.02
C CYS A 117 2.76 -6.02 4.37
N ASN A 118 2.69 -6.30 3.06
CA ASN A 118 1.50 -6.10 2.22
C ASN A 118 0.91 -4.69 2.41
N SER A 119 1.77 -3.70 2.66
CA SER A 119 1.41 -2.33 2.98
C SER A 119 1.48 -1.45 1.74
N ALA A 120 0.36 -0.83 1.36
CA ALA A 120 0.25 0.05 0.20
C ALA A 120 -0.17 1.45 0.64
N MET A 121 0.73 2.43 0.49
CA MET A 121 0.52 3.79 0.97
C MET A 121 0.62 4.82 -0.15
N CYS A 122 -0.12 5.91 -0.01
CA CYS A 122 0.02 7.08 -0.86
C CYS A 122 0.18 8.34 0.01
N TYR A 123 1.17 9.15 -0.31
CA TYR A 123 1.46 10.38 0.42
C TYR A 123 1.66 11.57 -0.52
N ASN A 124 1.27 12.76 -0.03
CA ASN A 124 1.67 14.03 -0.62
C ASN A 124 3.18 14.25 -0.38
N ARG A 125 3.93 14.53 -1.44
CA ARG A 125 5.38 14.77 -1.36
C ARG A 125 5.75 16.19 -0.95
N LYS A 126 4.79 17.08 -0.83
CA LYS A 126 5.00 18.44 -0.31
C LYS A 126 4.88 18.43 1.21
N LEU A 127 5.90 18.92 1.86
CA LEU A 127 5.98 19.09 3.30
C LEU A 127 6.26 20.55 3.63
N PHE A 128 5.52 21.11 4.57
CA PHE A 128 5.81 22.43 5.11
C PHE A 128 6.37 22.30 6.52
N LYS A 129 7.64 22.72 6.70
CA LYS A 129 8.32 22.67 8.00
C LYS A 129 9.10 23.97 8.25
N ASP A 130 8.97 24.52 9.45
CA ASP A 130 9.72 25.71 9.90
C ASP A 130 9.65 26.91 8.93
N GLY A 131 8.50 27.10 8.28
CA GLY A 131 8.28 28.19 7.31
C GLY A 131 8.81 27.90 5.88
N VAL A 132 9.30 26.70 5.63
CA VAL A 132 9.84 26.28 4.33
C VAL A 132 8.97 25.17 3.73
N GLU A 133 8.63 25.31 2.44
CA GLU A 133 8.03 24.23 1.65
C GLU A 133 9.14 23.35 1.07
N HIS A 134 9.07 22.06 1.35
CA HIS A 134 9.91 21.03 0.78
C HIS A 134 9.12 20.22 -0.24
N LEU A 135 9.67 19.99 -1.40
CA LEU A 135 9.19 18.98 -2.37
C LEU A 135 10.16 17.82 -2.31
N LEU A 136 9.69 16.69 -1.81
CA LEU A 136 10.52 15.52 -1.53
C LEU A 136 10.40 14.50 -2.67
N ASN A 137 11.52 13.91 -3.05
CA ASN A 137 11.60 12.77 -3.96
C ASN A 137 12.14 11.57 -3.20
N PHE A 138 11.34 10.51 -3.12
CA PHE A 138 11.65 9.36 -2.29
C PHE A 138 12.44 8.29 -3.03
N GLY A 139 13.29 7.60 -2.28
CA GLY A 139 14.07 6.44 -2.70
C GLY A 139 14.00 5.33 -1.64
N ILE A 140 14.54 4.17 -1.97
CA ILE A 140 14.59 2.98 -1.12
C ILE A 140 15.89 3.00 -0.33
N SER A 141 15.80 3.03 1.01
CA SER A 141 16.98 3.15 1.86
C SER A 141 17.78 1.85 2.01
N GLY A 142 17.12 0.70 1.87
CA GLY A 142 17.67 -0.60 2.23
C GLY A 142 17.63 -0.90 3.73
N LEU A 143 16.93 -0.06 4.50
CA LEU A 143 16.69 -0.25 5.93
C LEU A 143 15.26 -0.76 6.14
N LEU A 144 15.06 -1.52 7.22
CA LEU A 144 13.76 -1.96 7.71
C LEU A 144 13.59 -1.57 9.18
N MET A 145 12.34 -1.34 9.59
CA MET A 145 11.91 -1.31 10.98
C MET A 145 10.67 -2.19 11.12
N HIS A 146 10.68 -3.18 12.02
CA HIS A 146 9.60 -4.16 12.17
C HIS A 146 9.23 -4.87 10.87
N ASP A 147 10.22 -5.15 10.02
CA ASP A 147 10.11 -5.70 8.67
C ASP A 147 9.43 -4.77 7.63
N ASP A 148 9.02 -3.57 8.03
CA ASP A 148 8.56 -2.56 7.09
C ASP A 148 9.69 -1.75 6.49
N MET A 149 9.47 -1.31 5.23
CA MET A 149 10.46 -0.56 4.48
C MET A 149 10.66 0.85 5.04
N ILE A 150 11.91 1.26 5.15
CA ILE A 150 12.29 2.65 5.41
C ILE A 150 12.63 3.30 4.09
N MET A 151 11.88 4.34 3.75
CA MET A 151 12.17 5.22 2.62
C MET A 151 13.16 6.30 3.03
N TYR A 152 13.72 7.02 2.08
CA TYR A 152 14.45 8.24 2.34
C TYR A 152 14.11 9.32 1.30
N ASP A 153 14.09 10.59 1.68
CA ASP A 153 14.03 11.67 0.71
C ASP A 153 15.42 12.01 0.16
N ARG A 154 15.52 12.29 -1.13
CA ARG A 154 16.79 12.54 -1.82
C ARG A 154 17.37 13.92 -1.54
N GLU A 155 16.54 14.84 -1.05
CA GLU A 155 16.90 16.24 -0.77
C GLU A 155 17.72 16.35 0.51
N THR A 156 17.24 15.73 1.60
CA THR A 156 17.88 15.81 2.92
C THR A 156 18.48 14.48 3.40
N GLU A 157 18.18 13.38 2.71
CA GLU A 157 18.45 12.00 3.11
C GLU A 157 17.85 11.66 4.49
N THR A 158 16.75 12.32 4.90
CA THR A 158 15.99 11.93 6.08
C THR A 158 15.34 10.57 5.83
N TRP A 159 15.30 9.70 6.85
CA TRP A 159 14.70 8.37 6.80
C TRP A 159 13.25 8.42 7.28
N TRP A 160 12.36 7.80 6.53
CA TRP A 160 10.91 7.85 6.70
C TRP A 160 10.37 6.43 6.83
N GLU A 161 9.51 6.21 7.81
CA GLU A 161 8.80 4.96 7.95
C GLU A 161 7.59 4.96 6.99
N GLN A 162 7.34 3.83 6.33
CA GLN A 162 6.39 3.78 5.22
C GLN A 162 4.93 3.74 5.67
N ILE A 163 4.59 2.98 6.73
CA ILE A 163 3.20 2.82 7.19
C ILE A 163 2.67 4.11 7.84
N MET A 164 3.48 4.76 8.66
CA MET A 164 3.09 5.98 9.38
C MET A 164 3.32 7.26 8.57
N GLY A 165 4.19 7.20 7.53
CA GLY A 165 4.61 8.40 6.81
C GLY A 165 5.46 9.36 7.65
N GLU A 166 6.12 8.88 8.71
CA GLU A 166 6.86 9.70 9.66
C GLU A 166 8.36 9.73 9.38
N ALA A 167 8.93 10.94 9.46
CA ALA A 167 10.36 11.15 9.42
C ALA A 167 10.99 10.74 10.75
N MET A 168 11.81 9.69 10.73
CA MET A 168 12.37 9.12 11.95
C MET A 168 13.79 9.58 12.25
N VAL A 169 14.62 9.76 11.23
CA VAL A 169 16.04 10.09 11.41
C VAL A 169 16.48 11.08 10.33
N GLY A 170 17.09 12.18 10.72
CA GLY A 170 17.62 13.18 9.81
C GLY A 170 17.07 14.59 10.06
N GLU A 171 17.29 15.48 9.11
CA GLU A 171 16.94 16.89 9.23
C GLU A 171 15.43 17.12 9.44
N LEU A 172 14.61 16.32 8.80
CA LEU A 172 13.14 16.42 8.87
C LEU A 172 12.54 15.54 9.98
N ALA A 173 13.34 14.92 10.85
CA ALA A 173 12.83 14.04 11.92
C ALA A 173 11.72 14.70 12.74
N GLY A 174 10.66 13.94 13.05
CA GLY A 174 9.44 14.40 13.72
C GLY A 174 8.42 15.08 12.83
N SER A 175 8.63 15.08 11.49
CA SER A 175 7.61 15.50 10.53
C SER A 175 6.81 14.31 10.04
N SER A 176 5.57 14.57 9.57
CA SER A 176 4.69 13.55 8.97
C SER A 176 4.24 13.99 7.60
N LEU A 177 4.13 13.05 6.67
CA LEU A 177 3.56 13.27 5.35
C LEU A 177 2.02 13.24 5.45
N GLU A 178 1.36 14.02 4.61
CA GLU A 178 -0.08 13.94 4.43
C GLU A 178 -0.44 12.66 3.68
N MET A 179 -1.13 11.73 4.36
CA MET A 179 -1.67 10.52 3.74
C MET A 179 -2.78 10.89 2.77
N MET A 180 -2.78 10.27 1.60
CA MET A 180 -3.83 10.41 0.59
C MET A 180 -4.66 9.14 0.52
N SER A 181 -5.96 9.29 0.31
CA SER A 181 -6.85 8.16 0.14
C SER A 181 -6.48 7.34 -1.09
N ALA A 182 -6.35 6.03 -0.90
CA ALA A 182 -6.04 5.05 -1.92
C ALA A 182 -6.99 3.86 -1.79
N LEU A 183 -7.54 3.39 -2.91
CA LEU A 183 -8.35 2.17 -2.93
C LEU A 183 -7.52 1.03 -3.50
N ILE A 184 -7.57 -0.15 -2.88
CA ILE A 184 -6.99 -1.37 -3.44
C ILE A 184 -8.13 -2.24 -3.96
N ILE A 185 -8.31 -2.24 -5.29
CA ILE A 185 -9.38 -2.97 -5.95
C ILE A 185 -8.84 -3.78 -7.14
N SER A 186 -9.69 -4.60 -7.77
CA SER A 186 -9.30 -5.31 -8.99
C SER A 186 -9.17 -4.37 -10.19
N ALA A 187 -8.29 -4.70 -11.13
CA ALA A 187 -8.19 -3.98 -12.41
C ALA A 187 -9.55 -3.96 -13.15
N GLU A 188 -10.35 -5.06 -13.06
CA GLU A 188 -11.71 -5.09 -13.60
C GLU A 188 -12.59 -4.01 -12.97
N ASP A 189 -12.65 -3.92 -11.62
CA ASP A 189 -13.48 -2.93 -10.93
C ASP A 189 -13.01 -1.50 -11.21
N TYR A 190 -11.69 -1.30 -11.34
CA TYR A 190 -11.12 -0.02 -11.74
C TYR A 190 -11.62 0.43 -13.11
N PHE A 191 -11.48 -0.42 -14.13
CA PHE A 191 -11.90 -0.08 -15.49
C PHE A 191 -13.42 -0.07 -15.67
N ASP A 192 -14.17 -0.85 -14.87
CA ASP A 192 -15.63 -0.75 -14.83
C ASP A 192 -16.10 0.62 -14.32
N ARG A 193 -15.39 1.19 -13.37
CA ARG A 193 -15.65 2.53 -12.83
C ARG A 193 -15.08 3.64 -13.69
N TYR A 194 -13.89 3.46 -14.24
CA TYR A 194 -13.12 4.44 -14.99
C TYR A 194 -12.70 3.89 -16.36
N PRO A 195 -13.61 3.80 -17.35
CA PRO A 195 -13.32 3.18 -18.65
C PRO A 195 -12.15 3.81 -19.41
N GLY A 196 -11.93 5.12 -19.23
CA GLY A 196 -10.78 5.85 -19.78
C GLY A 196 -9.63 6.04 -18.78
N GLY A 197 -9.66 5.33 -17.65
CA GLY A 197 -8.66 5.45 -16.60
C GLY A 197 -7.26 5.04 -17.06
N LEU A 198 -6.27 5.66 -16.43
CA LEU A 198 -4.86 5.43 -16.70
C LEU A 198 -4.31 4.38 -15.73
N ILE A 199 -3.55 3.41 -16.24
CA ILE A 199 -2.88 2.39 -15.45
C ILE A 199 -1.39 2.39 -15.73
N LEU A 200 -0.57 2.24 -14.68
CA LEU A 200 0.88 2.22 -14.78
C LEU A 200 1.32 1.12 -15.77
N SER A 201 2.10 1.52 -16.77
CA SER A 201 2.57 0.63 -17.82
C SER A 201 3.83 -0.14 -17.41
N PRO A 202 3.87 -1.47 -17.60
CA PRO A 202 5.10 -2.24 -17.46
C PRO A 202 6.04 -2.09 -18.67
N VAL A 203 5.57 -1.52 -19.78
CA VAL A 203 6.33 -1.44 -21.02
C VAL A 203 7.56 -0.54 -20.86
N GLY A 204 8.72 -1.09 -21.17
CA GLY A 204 10.00 -0.37 -21.07
C GLY A 204 10.63 -0.37 -19.68
N LEU A 205 10.05 -1.05 -18.69
CA LEU A 205 10.65 -1.19 -17.37
C LEU A 205 11.84 -2.17 -17.40
N GLU A 206 12.94 -1.80 -16.73
CA GLU A 206 14.21 -2.54 -16.79
C GLU A 206 14.14 -3.95 -16.17
N LEU A 207 13.25 -4.15 -15.17
CA LEU A 207 13.10 -5.42 -14.47
C LEU A 207 12.21 -6.42 -15.22
N MET A 208 11.82 -6.12 -16.46
CA MET A 208 11.08 -7.02 -17.34
C MET A 208 12.05 -7.83 -18.20
N GLU A 209 12.15 -9.14 -17.97
CA GLU A 209 12.92 -10.05 -18.81
C GLU A 209 12.00 -10.84 -19.75
N ASN A 210 12.22 -10.74 -21.07
CA ASN A 210 11.41 -11.40 -22.10
C ASN A 210 9.89 -11.16 -21.99
N GLY A 211 9.49 -9.97 -21.52
CA GLY A 211 8.10 -9.59 -21.29
C GLY A 211 7.46 -10.28 -20.09
N LYS A 212 8.24 -10.90 -19.22
CA LYS A 212 7.79 -11.48 -17.97
C LYS A 212 8.41 -10.75 -16.79
N MET A 213 7.59 -10.51 -15.79
CA MET A 213 8.00 -10.00 -14.48
C MET A 213 8.43 -11.17 -13.59
N HIS A 214 9.61 -11.11 -13.01
CA HIS A 214 10.01 -12.02 -11.94
C HIS A 214 9.75 -11.36 -10.60
N ARG A 215 8.67 -11.76 -9.94
CA ARG A 215 8.31 -11.20 -8.64
C ARG A 215 9.10 -11.87 -7.53
N PRO A 216 9.87 -11.14 -6.71
CA PRO A 216 10.79 -11.74 -5.74
C PRO A 216 10.10 -12.36 -4.51
N PHE A 217 8.83 -12.00 -4.24
CA PHE A 217 8.11 -12.34 -3.01
C PHE A 217 6.97 -13.35 -3.22
N TYR A 218 6.99 -14.14 -4.31
CA TYR A 218 6.01 -15.21 -4.46
C TYR A 218 6.17 -16.26 -3.34
N HIS A 219 5.07 -16.90 -2.94
CA HIS A 219 4.93 -17.81 -1.79
C HIS A 219 5.06 -17.17 -0.40
N LEU A 220 5.12 -15.82 -0.30
CA LEU A 220 5.27 -15.15 0.99
C LEU A 220 4.04 -15.38 1.88
N ASP A 221 2.83 -15.31 1.34
CA ASP A 221 1.58 -15.40 2.08
C ASP A 221 0.81 -16.72 1.89
N HIS A 222 1.50 -17.77 1.48
CA HIS A 222 0.90 -19.07 1.22
C HIS A 222 0.17 -19.64 2.44
N ASP A 223 0.74 -19.47 3.63
CA ASP A 223 0.12 -19.80 4.92
C ASP A 223 0.13 -18.58 5.85
N LYS A 224 -1.04 -17.97 6.08
CA LYS A 224 -1.16 -16.76 6.90
C LYS A 224 -0.74 -16.92 8.37
N SER A 225 -0.64 -18.15 8.86
CA SER A 225 -0.23 -18.45 10.24
C SER A 225 1.28 -18.54 10.41
N LYS A 226 2.05 -18.51 9.32
CA LYS A 226 3.49 -18.73 9.34
C LYS A 226 4.23 -17.62 8.64
N VAL A 227 5.23 -17.13 9.33
CA VAL A 227 6.20 -16.18 8.80
C VAL A 227 7.47 -16.96 8.43
N ASP A 228 7.89 -16.87 7.16
CA ASP A 228 9.12 -17.50 6.71
C ASP A 228 10.33 -16.65 7.14
N SER A 229 11.13 -17.17 8.07
CA SER A 229 12.35 -16.52 8.57
C SER A 229 13.38 -16.17 7.47
N LYS A 230 13.19 -16.69 6.27
CA LYS A 230 14.00 -16.32 5.10
C LYS A 230 13.77 -14.86 4.68
N TYR A 231 12.57 -14.32 4.90
CA TYR A 231 12.20 -12.96 4.50
C TYR A 231 12.16 -11.99 5.67
N PHE A 232 11.80 -12.45 6.87
CA PHE A 232 11.52 -11.60 8.02
C PHE A 232 12.68 -11.60 9.01
N VAL A 233 12.96 -10.41 9.56
CA VAL A 233 14.01 -10.21 10.59
C VAL A 233 13.43 -10.15 11.99
N SER A 234 12.14 -9.87 12.14
CA SER A 234 11.46 -9.84 13.43
C SER A 234 11.26 -11.26 13.96
N GLU A 235 11.55 -11.47 15.25
CA GLU A 235 11.42 -12.78 15.92
C GLU A 235 10.10 -12.93 16.66
N LYS A 236 9.39 -11.82 16.92
CA LYS A 236 8.15 -11.79 17.68
C LYS A 236 7.12 -10.91 17.00
N PHE A 237 5.92 -11.41 16.91
CA PHE A 237 4.76 -10.72 16.36
C PHE A 237 3.66 -10.64 17.40
N ASP A 238 2.75 -9.67 17.23
CA ASP A 238 1.51 -9.62 18.01
C ASP A 238 0.68 -10.90 17.72
N ASP A 239 0.19 -11.56 18.75
CA ASP A 239 -0.48 -12.86 18.66
C ASP A 239 -2.02 -12.76 18.62
N ARG A 240 -2.56 -11.54 18.64
CA ARG A 240 -4.03 -11.33 18.57
C ARG A 240 -4.62 -11.80 17.24
N LEU A 241 -3.82 -11.80 16.16
CA LEU A 241 -4.20 -12.30 14.84
C LEU A 241 -3.09 -13.19 14.26
N PRO A 242 -3.40 -14.08 13.30
CA PRO A 242 -2.35 -14.69 12.48
C PRO A 242 -1.48 -13.60 11.85
N PRO A 243 -0.15 -13.72 11.87
CA PRO A 243 0.73 -12.61 11.47
C PRO A 243 0.51 -12.12 10.04
N LEU A 244 0.20 -13.01 9.09
CA LEU A 244 -0.07 -12.66 7.70
C LEU A 244 -1.60 -12.59 7.40
N GLU A 245 -2.44 -12.42 8.41
CA GLU A 245 -3.83 -12.01 8.18
C GLU A 245 -3.83 -10.62 7.55
N ARG A 246 -4.57 -10.44 6.45
CA ARG A 246 -4.77 -9.11 5.88
C ARG A 246 -5.74 -8.33 6.75
N VAL A 247 -5.41 -7.09 6.97
CA VAL A 247 -6.24 -6.15 7.73
C VAL A 247 -6.44 -4.87 6.94
N LEU A 248 -7.60 -4.26 7.08
CA LEU A 248 -7.88 -2.90 6.67
C LEU A 248 -7.76 -2.03 7.93
N ASP A 249 -6.94 -1.00 7.91
CA ASP A 249 -6.81 -0.03 8.99
C ASP A 249 -7.78 1.13 8.83
N ILE A 250 -8.29 1.66 9.93
CA ILE A 250 -9.09 2.90 9.96
C ILE A 250 -8.63 3.74 11.14
N HIS A 251 -8.31 5.01 10.85
CA HIS A 251 -7.99 6.01 11.83
C HIS A 251 -9.14 7.01 11.95
N VAL A 252 -9.67 7.19 13.14
CA VAL A 252 -10.66 8.22 13.46
C VAL A 252 -10.18 8.98 14.68
N PHE A 253 -9.84 10.26 14.50
CA PHE A 253 -9.17 11.08 15.52
C PHE A 253 -7.89 10.41 16.04
N ASP A 254 -7.81 10.12 17.35
CA ASP A 254 -6.67 9.46 17.99
C ASP A 254 -6.91 7.95 18.21
N HIS A 255 -7.85 7.35 17.47
CA HIS A 255 -8.25 5.96 17.63
C HIS A 255 -8.00 5.16 16.37
N ASP A 256 -7.41 3.97 16.57
CA ASP A 256 -7.03 3.05 15.51
C ASP A 256 -7.80 1.76 15.63
N LYS A 257 -8.37 1.30 14.53
CA LYS A 257 -9.05 0.02 14.44
C LYS A 257 -8.69 -0.71 13.18
N ILE A 258 -8.44 -2.01 13.31
CA ILE A 258 -8.20 -2.88 12.16
C ILE A 258 -9.32 -3.87 11.97
N TYR A 259 -9.63 -4.13 10.71
CA TYR A 259 -10.68 -5.05 10.28
C TYR A 259 -10.03 -6.23 9.54
N PRO A 260 -9.98 -7.44 10.16
CA PRO A 260 -9.44 -8.61 9.49
C PRO A 260 -10.24 -8.95 8.22
N PHE A 261 -9.55 -9.22 7.12
CA PHE A 261 -10.20 -9.58 5.85
C PHE A 261 -11.05 -10.83 5.98
N SER A 262 -10.68 -11.75 6.86
CA SER A 262 -11.52 -12.92 7.18
C SER A 262 -12.91 -12.52 7.72
N ALA A 263 -12.98 -11.51 8.59
CA ALA A 263 -14.25 -10.98 9.11
C ALA A 263 -15.01 -10.16 8.06
N ILE A 264 -14.29 -9.30 7.29
CA ILE A 264 -14.91 -8.51 6.22
C ILE A 264 -15.51 -9.43 5.16
N ALA A 265 -14.79 -10.49 4.75
CA ALA A 265 -15.24 -11.45 3.76
C ALA A 265 -16.48 -12.25 4.23
N GLU A 266 -16.57 -12.58 5.52
CA GLU A 266 -17.76 -13.21 6.09
C GLU A 266 -18.98 -12.29 6.04
N LYS A 267 -18.81 -11.03 6.41
CA LYS A 267 -19.89 -10.04 6.49
C LYS A 267 -20.28 -9.46 5.12
N GLN A 268 -19.34 -9.37 4.17
CA GLN A 268 -19.47 -8.74 2.86
C GLN A 268 -19.72 -7.23 2.90
N VAL A 269 -20.37 -6.73 3.92
CA VAL A 269 -20.61 -5.32 4.26
C VAL A 269 -20.57 -5.18 5.76
N ILE A 270 -19.79 -4.25 6.25
CA ILE A 270 -19.80 -3.86 7.67
C ILE A 270 -20.34 -2.44 7.74
N ASN A 271 -21.42 -2.22 8.51
CA ASN A 271 -21.91 -0.91 8.90
C ASN A 271 -21.58 -0.73 10.37
N GLU A 272 -20.87 0.30 10.74
CA GLU A 272 -20.40 0.52 12.10
C GLU A 272 -20.37 2.01 12.45
N VAL A 273 -20.51 2.31 13.72
CA VAL A 273 -20.18 3.64 14.27
C VAL A 273 -18.88 3.48 15.05
N PHE A 274 -17.84 4.16 14.60
CA PHE A 274 -16.54 4.14 15.26
C PHE A 274 -16.19 5.58 15.66
N TYR A 275 -16.15 5.85 16.95
CA TYR A 275 -15.90 7.19 17.54
C TYR A 275 -16.65 8.33 16.83
N ASP A 276 -17.99 8.27 16.87
CA ASP A 276 -18.92 9.23 16.26
C ASP A 276 -18.84 9.34 14.72
N THR A 277 -18.11 8.45 14.07
CA THR A 277 -18.07 8.35 12.61
C THR A 277 -18.89 7.16 12.14
N GLU A 278 -19.97 7.44 11.43
CA GLU A 278 -20.75 6.41 10.72
C GLU A 278 -19.92 5.93 9.52
N LEU A 279 -19.57 4.66 9.50
CA LEU A 279 -18.74 4.09 8.43
C LEU A 279 -19.36 2.85 7.80
N VAL A 280 -19.00 2.62 6.55
CA VAL A 280 -19.29 1.39 5.84
C VAL A 280 -18.02 0.83 5.22
N ILE A 281 -17.82 -0.49 5.34
CA ILE A 281 -16.77 -1.22 4.64
C ILE A 281 -17.44 -2.16 3.63
N PHE A 282 -17.04 -2.02 2.36
CA PHE A 282 -17.46 -2.89 1.26
C PHE A 282 -16.41 -3.96 1.00
N TYR A 283 -16.87 -5.17 0.64
CA TYR A 283 -16.00 -6.27 0.23
C TYR A 283 -16.38 -6.84 -1.12
N HIS A 284 -15.36 -7.12 -1.94
CA HIS A 284 -15.49 -7.76 -3.23
C HIS A 284 -14.46 -8.87 -3.39
N ASP A 285 -14.91 -10.11 -3.60
CA ASP A 285 -14.03 -11.27 -3.76
C ASP A 285 -13.52 -11.39 -5.21
N LYS A 286 -12.71 -10.41 -5.63
CA LYS A 286 -12.17 -10.40 -7.00
C LYS A 286 -10.65 -10.41 -7.05
N THR A 287 -9.98 -9.69 -6.19
CA THR A 287 -8.53 -9.59 -6.25
C THR A 287 -7.83 -10.87 -5.83
N VAL A 288 -6.72 -11.15 -6.50
CA VAL A 288 -5.81 -12.23 -6.14
C VAL A 288 -4.59 -11.69 -5.38
N SER A 289 -3.87 -12.56 -4.67
CA SER A 289 -2.63 -12.18 -4.03
C SER A 289 -1.50 -12.03 -5.05
N VAL A 290 -0.76 -10.93 -4.98
CA VAL A 290 0.50 -10.75 -5.73
C VAL A 290 1.68 -11.46 -5.05
N LEU A 291 1.46 -12.03 -3.86
CA LEU A 291 2.49 -12.64 -3.00
C LEU A 291 2.35 -14.17 -2.91
N ASP A 292 1.40 -14.78 -3.64
CA ASP A 292 1.11 -16.20 -3.58
C ASP A 292 1.84 -16.98 -4.68
N GLU A 293 1.48 -16.81 -5.94
CA GLU A 293 2.07 -17.50 -7.08
C GLU A 293 2.75 -16.52 -8.06
N ASP A 294 3.76 -16.97 -8.77
CA ASP A 294 4.42 -16.17 -9.82
C ASP A 294 3.45 -15.86 -10.98
N ASP A 295 2.60 -16.81 -11.33
CA ASP A 295 1.50 -16.65 -12.28
C ASP A 295 0.23 -16.21 -11.54
N LEU A 296 -0.16 -14.93 -11.65
CA LEU A 296 -1.34 -14.36 -10.98
C LEU A 296 -2.63 -15.15 -11.24
N THR A 297 -2.75 -15.82 -12.39
CA THR A 297 -3.95 -16.61 -12.71
C THR A 297 -4.12 -17.84 -11.82
N LYS A 298 -3.05 -18.24 -11.10
CA LYS A 298 -3.03 -19.35 -10.15
C LYS A 298 -3.07 -18.90 -8.70
N SER A 299 -2.86 -17.60 -8.47
CA SER A 299 -2.83 -17.04 -7.12
C SER A 299 -4.20 -17.14 -6.45
N LYS A 300 -4.19 -17.36 -5.15
CA LYS A 300 -5.42 -17.40 -4.33
C LYS A 300 -6.13 -16.06 -4.33
N ARG A 301 -7.46 -16.10 -4.24
CA ARG A 301 -8.27 -14.92 -4.02
C ARG A 301 -8.12 -14.42 -2.61
N VAL A 302 -7.97 -13.12 -2.46
CA VAL A 302 -7.84 -12.43 -1.17
C VAL A 302 -8.91 -11.36 -0.99
N GLY A 303 -9.51 -10.90 -2.09
CA GLY A 303 -10.54 -9.88 -2.09
C GLY A 303 -10.01 -8.46 -1.94
N SER A 304 -10.92 -7.50 -2.10
CA SER A 304 -10.72 -6.07 -1.89
C SER A 304 -11.65 -5.57 -0.80
N ALA A 305 -11.17 -4.69 0.05
CA ALA A 305 -11.99 -4.01 1.04
C ALA A 305 -11.78 -2.49 0.91
N THR A 306 -12.85 -1.72 1.00
CA THR A 306 -12.83 -0.26 0.89
C THR A 306 -13.74 0.35 1.95
N ALA A 307 -13.32 1.46 2.57
CA ALA A 307 -14.03 2.09 3.66
C ALA A 307 -14.48 3.51 3.30
N PHE A 308 -15.69 3.84 3.70
CA PHE A 308 -16.31 5.14 3.41
C PHE A 308 -17.06 5.67 4.62
N GLU A 309 -17.19 7.00 4.69
CA GLU A 309 -18.20 7.62 5.55
C GLU A 309 -19.59 7.26 5.02
N ALA A 310 -20.43 6.80 5.91
CA ALA A 310 -21.80 6.41 5.59
C ALA A 310 -22.79 7.59 5.64
N ASP A 311 -22.34 8.77 6.10
CA ASP A 311 -23.07 10.03 5.96
C ASP A 311 -22.91 10.61 4.55
N LEU A 312 -24.00 10.99 3.95
CA LEU A 312 -24.02 11.70 2.68
C LEU A 312 -25.07 12.82 2.75
N ASP A 313 -24.60 14.07 2.64
CA ASP A 313 -25.45 15.27 2.72
C ASP A 313 -26.25 15.35 4.05
N GLY A 314 -25.71 14.85 5.19
CA GLY A 314 -26.34 14.84 6.51
C GLY A 314 -27.37 13.73 6.72
N VAL A 315 -27.32 12.70 5.88
CA VAL A 315 -28.14 11.49 6.00
C VAL A 315 -27.24 10.28 6.15
N ASN A 316 -27.39 9.53 7.23
CA ASN A 316 -26.69 8.28 7.46
C ASN A 316 -27.35 7.15 6.66
N TYR A 317 -26.55 6.44 5.87
CA TYR A 317 -26.98 5.31 5.07
C TYR A 317 -26.43 4.01 5.63
N THR A 318 -27.24 2.96 5.56
CA THR A 318 -26.82 1.61 5.86
C THR A 318 -26.84 0.75 4.59
N PHE A 319 -25.92 -0.18 4.46
CA PHE A 319 -25.71 -0.90 3.23
C PHE A 319 -25.78 -2.41 3.43
N LYS A 320 -26.10 -3.11 2.34
CA LYS A 320 -26.06 -4.57 2.25
C LYS A 320 -25.52 -5.01 0.91
N LYS A 321 -25.01 -6.24 0.84
CA LYS A 321 -24.57 -6.86 -0.42
C LYS A 321 -25.75 -7.03 -1.39
N HIS A 322 -25.54 -6.70 -2.67
CA HIS A 322 -26.51 -6.87 -3.74
C HIS A 322 -25.83 -7.36 -5.03
N GLY A 323 -25.73 -8.68 -5.19
CA GLY A 323 -24.98 -9.28 -6.28
C GLY A 323 -23.50 -8.89 -6.25
N LYS A 324 -22.98 -8.36 -7.36
CA LYS A 324 -21.62 -7.79 -7.41
C LYS A 324 -21.54 -6.37 -6.86
N TYR A 325 -22.64 -5.74 -6.49
CA TYR A 325 -22.77 -4.38 -6.00
C TYR A 325 -23.20 -4.32 -4.54
N PHE A 326 -23.46 -3.12 -4.06
CA PHE A 326 -24.00 -2.82 -2.74
C PHE A 326 -25.27 -1.99 -2.89
N MET A 327 -26.20 -2.08 -1.94
CA MET A 327 -27.44 -1.35 -1.98
C MET A 327 -27.67 -0.67 -0.64
N ASP A 328 -27.94 0.64 -0.65
CA ASP A 328 -28.40 1.30 0.57
C ASP A 328 -29.83 0.88 0.93
N ASN A 329 -30.12 0.80 2.22
CA ASN A 329 -31.45 0.39 2.71
C ASN A 329 -32.47 1.51 2.65
N GLU A 330 -32.03 2.75 2.68
CA GLU A 330 -32.87 3.97 2.81
C GLU A 330 -33.51 4.33 1.48
N THR A 331 -32.78 4.16 0.36
CA THR A 331 -33.29 4.53 -0.97
C THR A 331 -33.32 3.39 -1.97
N GLY A 332 -32.64 2.28 -1.68
CA GLY A 332 -32.46 1.17 -2.60
C GLY A 332 -31.55 1.49 -3.80
N SER A 333 -30.73 2.54 -3.69
CA SER A 333 -29.76 2.88 -4.74
C SER A 333 -28.61 1.89 -4.75
N ILE A 334 -27.98 1.69 -5.91
CA ILE A 334 -26.95 0.67 -6.16
C ILE A 334 -25.58 1.33 -6.23
N TRP A 335 -24.63 0.79 -5.47
CA TRP A 335 -23.29 1.31 -5.30
C TRP A 335 -22.23 0.29 -5.67
N ASP A 336 -21.11 0.75 -6.23
CA ASP A 336 -19.98 -0.13 -6.52
C ASP A 336 -18.92 -0.09 -5.38
N ILE A 337 -17.88 -0.90 -5.53
CA ILE A 337 -16.78 -1.03 -4.55
C ILE A 337 -16.01 0.27 -4.34
N THR A 338 -16.10 1.24 -5.26
CA THR A 338 -15.44 2.55 -5.12
C THR A 338 -16.29 3.56 -4.36
N GLY A 339 -17.45 3.16 -3.82
CA GLY A 339 -18.39 4.05 -3.15
C GLY A 339 -19.18 4.97 -4.09
N PHE A 340 -19.22 4.65 -5.39
CA PHE A 340 -19.98 5.42 -6.37
C PHE A 340 -21.37 4.83 -6.59
N CYS A 341 -22.39 5.69 -6.56
CA CYS A 341 -23.77 5.31 -6.82
C CYS A 341 -24.04 5.20 -8.33
N ARG A 342 -24.25 3.98 -8.81
CA ARG A 342 -24.49 3.68 -10.22
C ARG A 342 -25.93 3.85 -10.67
N GLU A 343 -26.87 3.51 -9.77
CA GLU A 343 -28.30 3.47 -10.10
C GLU A 343 -29.16 3.90 -8.91
N GLY A 344 -30.38 4.31 -9.17
CA GLY A 344 -31.37 4.69 -8.16
C GLY A 344 -31.44 6.19 -7.92
N LYS A 345 -32.02 6.55 -6.79
CA LYS A 345 -32.30 7.96 -6.40
C LYS A 345 -31.00 8.77 -6.23
N LEU A 346 -29.93 8.12 -5.78
CA LEU A 346 -28.64 8.75 -5.49
C LEU A 346 -27.64 8.61 -6.63
N LYS A 347 -28.06 8.19 -7.83
CA LYS A 347 -27.18 8.01 -8.98
C LYS A 347 -26.26 9.21 -9.21
N GLY A 348 -24.95 8.92 -9.34
CA GLY A 348 -23.91 9.92 -9.57
C GLY A 348 -23.30 10.49 -8.27
N LYS A 349 -23.83 10.13 -7.11
CA LYS A 349 -23.22 10.49 -5.82
C LYS A 349 -22.00 9.60 -5.53
N GLN A 350 -21.08 10.12 -4.73
CA GLN A 350 -19.86 9.46 -4.27
C GLN A 350 -19.79 9.55 -2.75
N LEU A 351 -19.60 8.44 -2.08
CA LEU A 351 -19.28 8.41 -0.64
C LEU A 351 -17.86 8.96 -0.40
N TRP A 352 -17.67 9.64 0.72
CA TRP A 352 -16.35 10.10 1.13
C TRP A 352 -15.49 8.92 1.57
N ILE A 353 -14.29 8.81 1.00
CA ILE A 353 -13.35 7.75 1.35
C ILE A 353 -12.75 8.09 2.72
N ILE A 354 -12.88 7.20 3.68
CA ILE A 354 -12.09 7.25 4.91
C ILE A 354 -10.66 6.83 4.52
N PRO A 355 -9.61 7.60 4.88
CA PRO A 355 -8.25 7.18 4.66
C PRO A 355 -8.00 5.81 5.30
N HIS A 356 -7.57 4.85 4.50
CA HIS A 356 -7.31 3.47 4.91
C HIS A 356 -6.27 2.84 3.99
N SER A 357 -5.67 1.76 4.46
CA SER A 357 -4.79 0.91 3.67
C SER A 357 -4.96 -0.56 4.03
N ASN A 358 -4.25 -1.41 3.31
CA ASN A 358 -4.23 -2.84 3.60
C ASN A 358 -2.84 -3.23 4.06
N HIS A 359 -2.77 -4.03 5.12
CA HIS A 359 -1.52 -4.50 5.72
C HIS A 359 -1.61 -5.98 6.06
N PHE A 360 -0.47 -6.61 6.35
CA PHE A 360 -0.46 -7.77 7.20
C PHE A 360 -0.57 -7.34 8.66
N ALA A 361 -1.29 -8.13 9.47
CA ALA A 361 -1.58 -7.81 10.88
C ALA A 361 -0.30 -7.55 11.68
N PHE A 362 0.76 -8.37 11.47
CA PHE A 362 2.02 -8.21 12.20
C PHE A 362 2.64 -6.82 11.96
N ALA A 363 2.60 -6.34 10.72
CA ALA A 363 3.22 -5.10 10.33
C ALA A 363 2.48 -3.91 10.97
N TYR A 364 1.17 -3.85 10.79
CA TYR A 364 0.38 -2.76 11.36
C TYR A 364 0.46 -2.72 12.90
N LEU A 365 0.26 -3.87 13.55
CA LEU A 365 0.27 -3.97 15.02
C LEU A 365 1.64 -3.69 15.65
N ALA A 366 2.73 -3.79 14.89
CA ALA A 366 4.05 -3.39 15.37
C ALA A 366 4.19 -1.88 15.58
N PHE A 367 3.51 -1.07 14.76
CA PHE A 367 3.48 0.39 14.87
C PHE A 367 2.31 0.88 15.73
N TYR A 368 1.17 0.19 15.65
CA TYR A 368 -0.07 0.52 16.36
C TYR A 368 -0.52 -0.61 17.31
N PRO A 369 0.26 -0.93 18.37
CA PRO A 369 -0.01 -2.11 19.21
C PRO A 369 -1.27 -2.00 20.05
N LYS A 370 -1.85 -0.81 20.16
CA LYS A 370 -3.09 -0.56 20.91
C LYS A 370 -4.34 -0.52 20.05
N SER A 371 -4.20 -0.74 18.74
CA SER A 371 -5.34 -0.75 17.82
C SER A 371 -6.39 -1.73 18.27
N GLU A 372 -7.63 -1.31 18.16
CA GLU A 372 -8.79 -2.20 18.31
C GLU A 372 -8.82 -3.19 17.14
N ILE A 373 -9.36 -4.37 17.37
CA ILE A 373 -9.54 -5.39 16.35
C ILE A 373 -11.03 -5.68 16.21
N TYR A 374 -11.60 -5.48 15.04
CA TYR A 374 -13.00 -5.78 14.78
C TYR A 374 -13.34 -7.24 15.13
N GLY A 375 -14.38 -7.41 15.98
CA GLY A 375 -14.83 -8.72 16.46
C GLY A 375 -14.03 -9.29 17.64
N GLN A 376 -13.12 -8.51 18.22
CA GLN A 376 -12.44 -8.83 19.47
C GLN A 376 -12.76 -7.72 20.48
N ASP A 377 -13.42 -8.07 21.58
CA ASP A 377 -13.75 -7.16 22.70
C ASP A 377 -12.55 -6.99 23.64
#